data_e565cd14e65184d90630c0d98a3a6762
#
_entry.id   e565cd14e65184d90630c0d98a3a6762
#
_cell.length_a   1.000
_cell.length_b   1.000
_cell.length_c   1.000
_cell.angle_alpha   90.00
_cell.angle_beta   90.00
_cell.angle_gamma   90.00
#
_symmetry.space_group_name_H-M   'P 1'
#
loop_
_entity.id
_entity.type
_entity.pdbx_description
1 polymer ?
#
loop_
_entity_poly.entity_id
_entity_poly.type
_entity_poly.pdbx_seq_one_letter_code
_entity_poly.pdbx_strand_id
1 'polypeptide(L)' 'MLENEIRNIAISLITQYGDEAQTIAMLRAAEYAASLNTIEWLKWEEISLLIGNIDQLLLDG' A
#
# COMPACT_ATOMS: atom_id res chain seq x y z
N MET A 1 10.44 6.90 -11.30
CA MET A 1 11.17 6.47 -10.12
C MET A 1 10.27 5.64 -9.23
N LEU A 2 10.87 4.70 -8.53
CA LEU A 2 10.11 3.74 -7.72
C LEU A 2 9.25 4.41 -6.65
N GLU A 3 9.80 5.43 -6.00
CA GLU A 3 9.07 6.15 -4.96
C GLU A 3 7.80 6.80 -5.47
N ASN A 4 7.85 7.41 -6.65
CA ASN A 4 6.67 8.04 -7.23
C ASN A 4 5.64 6.99 -7.61
N GLU A 5 6.08 5.85 -8.10
CA GLU A 5 5.20 4.75 -8.46
C GLU A 5 4.45 4.24 -7.23
N ILE A 6 5.17 4.02 -6.13
CA ILE A 6 4.58 3.55 -4.88
C ILE A 6 3.56 4.55 -4.37
N ARG A 7 3.88 5.83 -4.39
CA ARG A 7 2.97 6.87 -3.94
C ARG A 7 1.72 6.92 -4.81
N ASN A 8 1.87 6.82 -6.12
CA ASN A 8 0.73 6.85 -7.02
C ASN A 8 -0.19 5.68 -6.79
N ILE A 9 0.35 4.49 -6.56
CA ILE A 9 -0.45 3.32 -6.26
C ILE A 9 -1.20 3.50 -4.94
N ALA A 10 -0.51 4.02 -3.93
CA ALA A 10 -1.14 4.25 -2.62
C ALA A 10 -2.32 5.22 -2.75
N ILE A 11 -2.13 6.32 -3.46
CA ILE A 11 -3.19 7.30 -3.66
C ILE A 11 -4.35 6.69 -4.44
N SER A 12 -4.06 5.92 -5.48
CA SER A 12 -5.10 5.22 -6.25
C SER A 12 -5.94 4.30 -5.38
N LEU A 13 -5.28 3.55 -4.51
CA LEU A 13 -5.98 2.63 -3.63
C LEU A 13 -6.86 3.38 -2.64
N ILE A 14 -6.35 4.46 -2.07
CA ILE A 14 -7.15 5.28 -1.17
C ILE A 14 -8.36 5.86 -1.88
N THR A 15 -8.17 6.33 -3.11
CA THR A 15 -9.26 6.90 -3.90
C THR A 15 -10.33 5.86 -4.21
N GLN A 16 -9.92 4.63 -4.52
CA GLN A 16 -10.86 3.57 -4.92
C GLN A 16 -11.52 2.88 -3.73
N TYR A 17 -10.77 2.66 -2.66
CA TYR A 17 -11.22 1.78 -1.58
C TYR A 17 -11.37 2.49 -0.24
N GLY A 18 -10.90 3.72 -0.12
CA GLY A 18 -11.03 4.47 1.12
C GLY A 18 -10.39 3.75 2.30
N ASP A 19 -11.19 3.50 3.33
CA ASP A 19 -10.71 2.88 4.57
C ASP A 19 -10.13 1.50 4.37
N GLU A 20 -10.48 0.82 3.30
CA GLU A 20 -10.01 -0.54 3.05
C GLU A 20 -8.70 -0.59 2.27
N ALA A 21 -8.17 0.56 1.85
CA ALA A 21 -6.99 0.60 1.00
C ALA A 21 -5.80 -0.13 1.62
N GLN A 22 -5.54 0.10 2.90
CA GLN A 22 -4.41 -0.55 3.57
C GLN A 22 -4.59 -2.06 3.62
N THR A 23 -5.79 -2.51 3.95
CA THR A 23 -6.10 -3.94 3.98
C THR A 23 -5.86 -4.59 2.62
N ILE A 24 -6.27 -3.92 1.55
CA ILE A 24 -6.07 -4.43 0.21
C ILE A 24 -4.60 -4.54 -0.13
N ALA A 25 -3.81 -3.52 0.23
CA ALA A 25 -2.37 -3.55 0.00
C ALA A 25 -1.71 -4.70 0.79
N MET A 26 -2.14 -4.92 2.03
CA MET A 26 -1.62 -6.01 2.85
C MET A 26 -1.95 -7.38 2.26
N LEU A 27 -3.16 -7.53 1.74
CA LEU A 27 -3.54 -8.79 1.10
C LEU A 27 -2.71 -9.07 -0.15
N ARG A 28 -2.46 -8.04 -0.94
CA ARG A 28 -1.59 -8.19 -2.11
C ARG A 28 -0.18 -8.59 -1.70
N ALA A 29 0.35 -7.94 -0.67
CA ALA A 29 1.68 -8.29 -0.17
C ALA A 29 1.73 -9.75 0.27
N ALA A 30 0.70 -10.21 0.97
CA ALA A 30 0.63 -11.60 1.42
C ALA A 30 0.61 -12.58 0.24
N GLU A 31 -0.11 -12.24 -0.81
CA GLU A 31 -0.16 -13.07 -2.01
C GLU A 31 1.21 -13.21 -2.66
N TYR A 32 1.94 -12.09 -2.75
CA TYR A 32 3.27 -12.11 -3.35
C TYR A 32 4.26 -12.86 -2.45
N ALA A 33 4.12 -12.72 -1.12
CA ALA A 33 4.96 -13.48 -0.20
C ALA A 33 4.73 -14.97 -0.37
N ALA A 34 3.47 -15.39 -0.50
CA ALA A 34 3.13 -16.79 -0.68
C ALA A 34 3.68 -17.37 -1.98
N SER A 35 3.77 -16.56 -3.03
CA SER A 35 4.31 -17.00 -4.32
C SER A 35 5.81 -16.77 -4.43
N LEU A 36 6.47 -16.38 -3.35
CA LEU A 36 7.92 -16.14 -3.31
C LEU A 36 8.38 -15.03 -4.25
N ASN A 37 7.49 -14.08 -4.52
CA ASN A 37 7.83 -12.93 -5.34
C ASN A 37 8.29 -11.79 -4.42
N THR A 38 9.55 -11.87 -4.01
CA THR A 38 10.11 -10.98 -2.99
C THR A 38 10.06 -9.51 -3.40
N ILE A 39 10.33 -9.21 -4.66
CA ILE A 39 10.36 -7.83 -5.13
C ILE A 39 8.97 -7.19 -5.01
N GLU A 40 7.94 -7.89 -5.47
CA GLU A 40 6.58 -7.37 -5.39
C GLU A 40 6.08 -7.35 -3.95
N TRP A 41 6.45 -8.35 -3.16
CA TRP A 41 6.10 -8.38 -1.75
C TRP A 41 6.62 -7.13 -1.03
N LEU A 42 7.89 -6.79 -1.21
CA LEU A 42 8.48 -5.62 -0.57
C LEU A 42 7.82 -4.32 -1.03
N LYS A 43 7.52 -4.24 -2.33
CA LYS A 43 6.85 -3.08 -2.90
C LYS A 43 5.47 -2.87 -2.26
N TRP A 44 4.68 -3.92 -2.12
CA TRP A 44 3.34 -3.81 -1.55
C TRP A 44 3.37 -3.60 -0.04
N GLU A 45 4.42 -4.09 0.64
CA GLU A 45 4.64 -3.75 2.04
C GLU A 45 4.83 -2.24 2.20
N GLU A 46 5.65 -1.64 1.33
CA GLU A 46 5.87 -0.20 1.36
C GLU A 46 4.59 0.58 1.06
N ILE A 47 3.81 0.11 0.11
CA ILE A 47 2.53 0.73 -0.22
C ILE A 47 1.61 0.71 0.99
N SER A 48 1.54 -0.41 1.67
CA SER A 48 0.71 -0.57 2.86
C SER A 48 1.13 0.41 3.96
N LEU A 49 2.43 0.52 4.21
CA LEU A 49 2.94 1.43 5.22
C LEU A 49 2.65 2.89 4.87
N LEU A 50 2.79 3.24 3.60
CA LEU A 50 2.53 4.60 3.16
C LEU A 50 1.05 4.95 3.31
N ILE A 51 0.16 4.04 2.98
CA ILE A 51 -1.27 4.24 3.16
C ILE A 51 -1.59 4.47 4.63
N GLY A 52 -1.01 3.67 5.51
CA GLY A 52 -1.20 3.84 6.95
C GLY A 52 -0.76 5.20 7.45
N ASN A 53 0.38 5.68 6.95
CA ASN A 53 0.88 6.99 7.31
C ASN A 53 -0.03 8.12 6.83
N ILE A 54 -0.54 7.99 5.61
CA ILE A 54 -1.45 9.00 5.06
C ILE A 54 -2.74 9.04 5.88
N ASP A 55 -3.30 7.89 6.20
CA ASP A 55 -4.52 7.81 7.02
C ASP A 55 -4.31 8.45 8.38
N GLN A 56 -3.17 8.21 9.00
CA GLN A 56 -2.85 8.77 10.29
C GLN A 56 -2.80 10.29 10.25
N LEU A 57 -2.21 10.85 9.19
CA LEU A 57 -2.14 12.29 9.02
C LEU A 57 -3.53 12.91 8.85
N LEU A 58 -4.40 12.23 8.12
CA LEU A 58 -5.76 12.71 7.92
C LEU A 58 -6.58 12.65 9.20
N LEU A 59 -6.36 11.62 10.02
CA LEU A 59 -7.10 11.45 11.27
C LEU A 59 -6.63 12.41 12.34
N ASP A 60 -5.37 12.79 12.32
CA ASP A 60 -4.81 13.72 13.30
C ASP A 60 -5.21 15.16 13.04
N GLY A 61 -5.66 15.44 11.85
CA GLY A 61 -6.07 16.78 11.48
C GLY A 61 -7.29 17.21 12.23
#